data_20cd19573edc0b7bd8304a4e2fc76945
#
_entry.id   20cd19573edc0b7bd8304a4e2fc76945
#
_cell.length_a   1.000
_cell.length_b   1.000
_cell.length_c   1.000
_cell.angle_alpha   90.00
_cell.angle_beta   90.00
_cell.angle_gamma   90.00
#
_symmetry.space_group_name_H-M   'P 1'
#
loop_
_entity.id
_entity.type
_entity.pdbx_description
1 polymer ?
#
loop_
_entity_poly.entity_id
_entity_poly.type
_entity_poly.pdbx_seq_one_letter_code
_entity_poly.pdbx_strand_id
1 'polypeptide(L)'
;MPLPLLRIALLHLAPRPGELRHNRRLLAAAIRTAAGLGAAWVLTPELCVCGYDFVDRLGTAWIVPPPDAWMASMCQLAAQLRVTVFLSYPERDQQVGKCYNTLFVIGEAGRILGKHRKINALSGAEGWSSPGQVALPVSVPPVGQVGLLICADAYSPGIAQSLRAQGARLLVSAAAWGPGLHGPSGEWERCSRDTGLPLLVCNRTGLDRTLSFSKAESAIFVALCVLGCSVGTTGRW
;
A
#
# COMPACT_ATOMS: atom_id res chain seq x y z
N MET A 1 17.64 -6.33 26.12
CA MET A 1 16.16 -6.39 26.08
C MET A 1 15.75 -6.89 24.69
N PRO A 2 14.84 -7.87 24.56
CA PRO A 2 14.33 -8.24 23.23
C PRO A 2 13.69 -7.02 22.59
N LEU A 3 13.92 -6.86 21.28
CA LEU A 3 13.26 -5.79 20.52
C LEU A 3 11.74 -5.98 20.59
N PRO A 4 10.96 -4.92 20.77
CA PRO A 4 9.51 -5.03 20.81
C PRO A 4 9.02 -5.65 19.49
N LEU A 5 8.19 -6.68 19.60
CA LEU A 5 7.61 -7.38 18.46
C LEU A 5 6.57 -6.46 17.79
N LEU A 6 6.81 -6.06 16.54
CA LEU A 6 5.85 -5.33 15.73
C LEU A 6 4.94 -6.32 14.99
N ARG A 7 3.66 -6.40 15.36
CA ARG A 7 2.67 -7.20 14.63
C ARG A 7 2.08 -6.39 13.49
N ILE A 8 2.09 -6.98 12.30
CA ILE A 8 1.66 -6.35 11.06
C ILE A 8 0.59 -7.22 10.41
N ALA A 9 -0.52 -6.61 9.99
CA ALA A 9 -1.55 -7.28 9.21
C ALA A 9 -1.50 -6.80 7.76
N LEU A 10 -1.40 -7.73 6.82
CA LEU A 10 -1.58 -7.51 5.39
C LEU A 10 -3.02 -7.87 5.04
N LEU A 11 -3.86 -6.89 4.70
CA LEU A 11 -5.27 -7.11 4.39
C LEU A 11 -5.46 -7.61 2.96
N HIS A 12 -5.32 -8.90 2.74
CA HIS A 12 -5.49 -9.53 1.42
C HIS A 12 -6.97 -9.60 1.03
N LEU A 13 -7.53 -8.46 0.59
CA LEU A 13 -8.96 -8.25 0.36
C LEU A 13 -9.34 -8.39 -1.12
N ALA A 14 -10.63 -8.66 -1.36
CA ALA A 14 -11.27 -8.66 -2.68
C ALA A 14 -12.23 -7.45 -2.80
N PRO A 15 -11.74 -6.22 -3.00
CA PRO A 15 -12.61 -5.06 -3.21
C PRO A 15 -13.36 -5.21 -4.52
N ARG A 16 -14.63 -4.74 -4.55
CA ARG A 16 -15.48 -4.77 -5.73
C ARG A 16 -15.36 -3.47 -6.52
N PRO A 17 -15.14 -3.53 -7.84
CA PRO A 17 -15.00 -2.34 -8.67
C PRO A 17 -16.23 -1.43 -8.57
N GLY A 18 -16.01 -0.16 -8.21
CA GLY A 18 -17.05 0.85 -8.13
C GLY A 18 -17.97 0.78 -6.91
N GLU A 19 -17.89 -0.26 -6.08
CA GLU A 19 -18.79 -0.43 -4.93
C GLU A 19 -18.23 0.24 -3.65
N LEU A 20 -18.12 1.57 -3.65
CA LEU A 20 -17.51 2.33 -2.53
C LEU A 20 -18.10 1.95 -1.16
N ARG A 21 -19.44 1.86 -1.06
CA ARG A 21 -20.11 1.57 0.21
C ARG A 21 -19.76 0.19 0.75
N HIS A 22 -19.71 -0.81 -0.13
CA HIS A 22 -19.31 -2.18 0.21
C HIS A 22 -17.85 -2.23 0.65
N ASN A 23 -16.97 -1.69 -0.17
CA ASN A 23 -15.52 -1.73 0.08
C ASN A 23 -15.14 -0.97 1.35
N ARG A 24 -15.77 0.17 1.62
CA ARG A 24 -15.56 0.96 2.84
C ARG A 24 -15.95 0.17 4.10
N ARG A 25 -17.06 -0.58 4.05
CA ARG A 25 -17.47 -1.46 5.16
C ARG A 25 -16.53 -2.64 5.34
N LEU A 26 -16.16 -3.31 4.23
CA LEU A 26 -15.21 -4.42 4.23
C LEU A 26 -13.89 -3.98 4.87
N LEU A 27 -13.37 -2.83 4.46
CA LEU A 27 -12.11 -2.31 4.95
C LEU A 27 -12.15 -1.98 6.44
N ALA A 28 -13.20 -1.27 6.89
CA ALA A 28 -13.35 -0.92 8.30
C ALA A 28 -13.48 -2.19 9.18
N ALA A 29 -14.21 -3.21 8.72
CA ALA A 29 -14.33 -4.49 9.43
C ALA A 29 -12.98 -5.22 9.51
N ALA A 30 -12.24 -5.30 8.39
CA ALA A 30 -10.93 -5.95 8.35
C ALA A 30 -9.90 -5.25 9.26
N ILE A 31 -9.88 -3.91 9.29
CA ILE A 31 -9.01 -3.14 10.20
C ILE A 31 -9.35 -3.44 11.67
N ARG A 32 -10.65 -3.49 12.03
CA ARG A 32 -11.08 -3.84 13.39
C ARG A 32 -10.64 -5.25 13.78
N THR A 33 -10.82 -6.21 12.87
CA THR A 33 -10.39 -7.60 13.09
C THR A 33 -8.87 -7.68 13.28
N ALA A 34 -8.09 -7.04 12.42
CA ALA A 34 -6.64 -7.01 12.54
C ALA A 34 -6.17 -6.41 13.87
N ALA A 35 -6.79 -5.29 14.28
CA ALA A 35 -6.51 -4.67 15.59
C ALA A 35 -6.88 -5.60 16.76
N GLY A 36 -8.03 -6.28 16.68
CA GLY A 36 -8.45 -7.28 17.68
C GLY A 36 -7.49 -8.46 17.79
N LEU A 37 -6.76 -8.79 16.72
CA LEU A 37 -5.70 -9.80 16.71
C LEU A 37 -4.34 -9.24 17.15
N GLY A 38 -4.29 -7.99 17.57
CA GLY A 38 -3.10 -7.32 18.11
C GLY A 38 -2.16 -6.73 17.07
N ALA A 39 -2.63 -6.51 15.84
CA ALA A 39 -1.83 -5.80 14.83
C ALA A 39 -1.62 -4.34 15.27
N ALA A 40 -0.36 -3.88 15.24
CA ALA A 40 -0.01 -2.47 15.43
C ALA A 40 -0.01 -1.71 14.08
N TRP A 41 0.34 -2.40 13.00
CA TRP A 41 0.27 -1.86 11.64
C TRP A 41 -0.70 -2.68 10.79
N VAL A 42 -1.48 -1.98 9.98
CA VAL A 42 -2.45 -2.57 9.06
C VAL A 42 -2.22 -2.01 7.67
N LEU A 43 -1.87 -2.87 6.73
CA LEU A 43 -1.61 -2.52 5.34
C LEU A 43 -2.81 -2.90 4.47
N THR A 44 -3.20 -1.99 3.58
CA THR A 44 -4.30 -2.22 2.63
C THR A 44 -3.77 -2.41 1.21
N PRO A 45 -4.46 -3.20 0.37
CA PRO A 45 -4.11 -3.31 -1.03
C PRO A 45 -4.37 -2.01 -1.81
N GLU A 46 -3.77 -1.90 -2.98
CA GLU A 46 -3.95 -0.77 -3.89
C GLU A 46 -5.42 -0.55 -4.24
N LEU A 47 -5.86 0.71 -4.19
CA LEU A 47 -7.20 1.17 -4.54
C LEU A 47 -8.33 0.35 -3.87
N CYS A 48 -8.08 -0.14 -2.66
CA CYS A 48 -9.00 -1.03 -1.92
C CYS A 48 -10.38 -0.42 -1.67
N VAL A 49 -10.52 0.89 -1.74
CA VAL A 49 -11.78 1.60 -1.51
C VAL A 49 -12.68 1.59 -2.74
N CYS A 50 -12.14 1.64 -3.93
CA CYS A 50 -12.90 1.73 -5.18
C CYS A 50 -12.79 0.50 -6.09
N GLY A 51 -11.82 -0.39 -5.82
CA GLY A 51 -11.40 -1.41 -6.77
C GLY A 51 -10.44 -0.82 -7.81
N TYR A 52 -9.68 -1.65 -8.49
CA TYR A 52 -8.66 -1.18 -9.42
C TYR A 52 -9.26 -0.61 -10.71
N ASP A 53 -10.24 -1.30 -11.28
CA ASP A 53 -10.91 -0.92 -12.52
C ASP A 53 -12.28 -0.25 -12.24
N PHE A 54 -12.25 0.85 -11.46
CA PHE A 54 -13.47 1.50 -10.98
C PHE A 54 -14.04 2.56 -11.91
N VAL A 55 -13.21 3.08 -12.84
CA VAL A 55 -13.51 4.33 -13.57
C VAL A 55 -14.77 4.24 -14.41
N ASP A 56 -14.97 3.14 -15.13
CA ASP A 56 -16.15 2.96 -15.98
C ASP A 56 -17.46 2.92 -15.18
N ARG A 57 -17.40 2.58 -13.89
CA ARG A 57 -18.59 2.50 -13.02
C ARG A 57 -18.85 3.78 -12.24
N LEU A 58 -17.79 4.46 -11.81
CA LEU A 58 -17.88 5.60 -10.91
C LEU A 58 -17.44 6.93 -11.54
N GLY A 59 -16.63 6.86 -12.62
CA GLY A 59 -15.89 8.04 -13.05
C GLY A 59 -14.91 8.53 -11.97
N THR A 60 -14.46 9.77 -12.07
CA THR A 60 -13.51 10.39 -11.14
C THR A 60 -14.07 11.59 -10.37
N ALA A 61 -15.34 11.95 -10.60
CA ALA A 61 -15.95 13.14 -9.97
C ALA A 61 -16.07 13.04 -8.45
N TRP A 62 -16.16 11.80 -7.91
CA TRP A 62 -16.25 11.53 -6.48
C TRP A 62 -14.91 11.67 -5.74
N ILE A 63 -13.79 11.71 -6.48
CA ILE A 63 -12.46 11.87 -5.90
C ILE A 63 -12.31 13.35 -5.50
N VAL A 64 -12.17 13.59 -4.23
CA VAL A 64 -12.06 14.94 -3.64
C VAL A 64 -10.73 15.10 -2.90
N PRO A 65 -10.34 16.33 -2.54
CA PRO A 65 -9.14 16.54 -1.74
C PRO A 65 -9.23 15.85 -0.37
N PRO A 66 -8.19 15.10 0.04
CA PRO A 66 -8.15 14.46 1.37
C PRO A 66 -7.74 15.47 2.47
N PRO A 67 -8.16 15.20 3.73
CA PRO A 67 -9.07 14.12 4.12
C PRO A 67 -10.54 14.48 3.82
N ASP A 68 -11.22 13.63 3.07
CA ASP A 68 -12.68 13.69 2.97
C ASP A 68 -13.35 13.14 4.24
N ALA A 69 -14.67 13.22 4.33
CA ALA A 69 -15.42 12.75 5.49
C ALA A 69 -15.17 11.26 5.80
N TRP A 70 -14.99 10.42 4.77
CA TRP A 70 -14.69 9.02 4.97
C TRP A 70 -13.25 8.80 5.47
N MET A 71 -12.27 9.46 4.88
CA MET A 71 -10.88 9.37 5.36
C MET A 71 -10.77 9.92 6.79
N ALA A 72 -11.50 10.99 7.13
CA ALA A 72 -11.57 11.48 8.51
C ALA A 72 -12.12 10.41 9.47
N SER A 73 -13.12 9.62 9.04
CA SER A 73 -13.61 8.49 9.85
C SER A 73 -12.57 7.36 10.00
N MET A 74 -11.72 7.15 9.00
CA MET A 74 -10.60 6.19 9.10
C MET A 74 -9.51 6.69 10.04
N CYS A 75 -9.22 7.99 10.04
CA CYS A 75 -8.34 8.61 11.03
C CYS A 75 -8.86 8.41 12.46
N GLN A 76 -10.15 8.64 12.69
CA GLN A 76 -10.78 8.36 13.99
C GLN A 76 -10.70 6.87 14.34
N LEU A 77 -10.96 5.97 13.40
CA LEU A 77 -10.86 4.53 13.60
C LEU A 77 -9.44 4.11 13.99
N ALA A 78 -8.43 4.62 13.30
CA ALA A 78 -7.02 4.35 13.61
C ALA A 78 -6.67 4.78 15.04
N ALA A 79 -7.14 5.97 15.46
CA ALA A 79 -6.95 6.48 16.81
C ALA A 79 -7.67 5.62 17.88
N GLN A 80 -8.93 5.26 17.63
CA GLN A 80 -9.71 4.42 18.54
C GLN A 80 -9.06 3.05 18.77
N LEU A 81 -8.51 2.46 17.70
CA LEU A 81 -7.89 1.13 17.73
C LEU A 81 -6.40 1.17 18.08
N ARG A 82 -5.77 2.35 18.11
CA ARG A 82 -4.32 2.57 18.31
C ARG A 82 -3.50 1.77 17.29
N VAL A 83 -3.87 1.85 16.02
CA VAL A 83 -3.17 1.18 14.92
C VAL A 83 -2.68 2.20 13.90
N THR A 84 -1.54 1.92 13.28
CA THR A 84 -1.11 2.64 12.08
C THR A 84 -1.70 1.97 10.86
N VAL A 85 -2.37 2.73 9.99
CA VAL A 85 -3.00 2.22 8.76
C VAL A 85 -2.29 2.79 7.55
N PHE A 86 -1.80 1.89 6.68
CA PHE A 86 -1.30 2.23 5.36
C PHE A 86 -2.48 2.10 4.39
N LEU A 87 -3.09 3.22 4.05
CA LEU A 87 -4.34 3.30 3.31
C LEU A 87 -4.10 3.71 1.86
N SER A 88 -4.31 2.79 0.90
CA SER A 88 -4.34 3.17 -0.51
C SER A 88 -5.68 3.80 -0.87
N TYR A 89 -5.63 5.03 -1.38
CA TYR A 89 -6.81 5.86 -1.63
C TYR A 89 -6.56 6.83 -2.79
N PRO A 90 -7.50 6.97 -3.75
CA PRO A 90 -7.38 8.00 -4.77
C PRO A 90 -7.55 9.38 -4.15
N GLU A 91 -6.69 10.32 -4.55
CA GLU A 91 -6.76 11.70 -4.09
C GLU A 91 -6.94 12.66 -5.26
N ARG A 92 -7.60 13.79 -5.00
CA ARG A 92 -7.56 14.98 -5.87
C ARG A 92 -6.68 16.03 -5.20
N ASP A 93 -5.68 16.50 -5.90
CA ASP A 93 -4.85 17.60 -5.41
C ASP A 93 -5.67 18.91 -5.41
N GLN A 94 -5.66 19.59 -4.26
CA GLN A 94 -6.46 20.79 -4.06
C GLN A 94 -5.98 21.99 -4.90
N GLN A 95 -4.67 22.05 -5.20
CA GLN A 95 -4.08 23.20 -5.88
C GLN A 95 -4.15 23.05 -7.39
N VAL A 96 -3.83 21.87 -7.92
CA VAL A 96 -3.74 21.63 -9.36
C VAL A 96 -4.93 20.85 -9.92
N GLY A 97 -5.84 20.34 -9.07
CA GLY A 97 -7.04 19.62 -9.47
C GLY A 97 -6.80 18.22 -10.05
N LYS A 98 -5.54 17.78 -10.17
CA LYS A 98 -5.18 16.47 -10.71
C LYS A 98 -5.53 15.34 -9.73
N CYS A 99 -5.89 14.18 -10.29
CA CYS A 99 -6.10 12.98 -9.50
C CYS A 99 -4.82 12.14 -9.41
N TYR A 100 -4.62 11.44 -8.29
CA TYR A 100 -3.47 10.57 -8.04
C TYR A 100 -3.90 9.26 -7.37
N ASN A 101 -3.20 8.19 -7.70
CA ASN A 101 -3.21 6.95 -6.94
C ASN A 101 -2.22 7.10 -5.78
N THR A 102 -2.72 7.07 -4.53
CA THR A 102 -1.93 7.51 -3.37
C THR A 102 -1.99 6.48 -2.24
N LEU A 103 -0.86 6.26 -1.58
CA LEU A 103 -0.74 5.49 -0.34
C LEU A 103 -0.50 6.47 0.81
N PHE A 104 -1.49 6.60 1.71
CA PHE A 104 -1.42 7.40 2.92
C PHE A 104 -0.97 6.57 4.10
N VAL A 105 -0.26 7.19 5.05
CA VAL A 105 0.03 6.60 6.35
C VAL A 105 -0.75 7.36 7.41
N ILE A 106 -1.70 6.70 8.04
CA ILE A 106 -2.49 7.22 9.15
C ILE A 106 -1.92 6.61 10.43
N GLY A 107 -1.31 7.40 11.27
CA GLY A 107 -0.70 6.94 12.52
C GLY A 107 -1.72 6.59 13.60
N GLU A 108 -1.28 5.91 14.64
CA GLU A 108 -2.08 5.44 15.78
C GLU A 108 -2.80 6.55 16.56
N ALA A 109 -2.38 7.81 16.40
CA ALA A 109 -3.08 8.99 16.94
C ALA A 109 -4.11 9.57 15.97
N GLY A 110 -4.41 8.91 14.85
CA GLY A 110 -5.37 9.34 13.83
C GLY A 110 -4.90 10.50 12.96
N ARG A 111 -3.61 10.82 12.97
CA ARG A 111 -3.03 11.86 12.10
C ARG A 111 -2.41 11.24 10.86
N ILE A 112 -2.56 11.88 9.71
CA ILE A 112 -1.84 11.52 8.50
C ILE A 112 -0.37 11.89 8.71
N LEU A 113 0.51 10.89 8.74
CA LEU A 113 1.95 11.06 8.94
C LEU A 113 2.68 11.41 7.64
N GLY A 114 2.14 10.97 6.51
CA GLY A 114 2.67 11.23 5.20
C GLY A 114 1.94 10.43 4.12
N LYS A 115 2.41 10.57 2.89
CA LYS A 115 1.83 9.88 1.73
C LYS A 115 2.86 9.70 0.62
N HIS A 116 2.55 8.79 -0.31
CA HIS A 116 3.26 8.59 -1.56
C HIS A 116 2.26 8.55 -2.71
N ARG A 117 2.48 9.31 -3.77
CA ARG A 117 1.72 9.25 -5.04
C ARG A 117 2.44 8.31 -5.99
N LYS A 118 1.74 7.37 -6.56
CA LYS A 118 2.30 6.40 -7.51
C LYS A 118 3.05 7.12 -8.63
N ILE A 119 4.31 6.77 -8.81
CA ILE A 119 5.17 7.37 -9.84
C ILE A 119 4.97 6.67 -11.16
N ASN A 120 4.95 5.33 -11.14
CA ASN A 120 4.70 4.51 -12.33
C ASN A 120 3.20 4.27 -12.53
N ALA A 121 2.41 5.35 -12.74
CA ALA A 121 1.01 5.24 -13.13
C ALA A 121 0.93 4.64 -14.54
N LEU A 122 0.25 3.50 -14.68
CA LEU A 122 0.14 2.78 -15.94
C LEU A 122 -0.87 3.47 -16.86
N SER A 123 -0.50 3.70 -18.12
CA SER A 123 -1.46 4.10 -19.15
C SER A 123 -2.57 3.04 -19.31
N GLY A 124 -3.78 3.45 -19.64
CA GLY A 124 -4.94 2.54 -19.70
C GLY A 124 -5.70 2.52 -18.38
N ALA A 125 -5.63 1.45 -17.60
CA ALA A 125 -6.42 1.28 -16.37
C ALA A 125 -6.21 2.41 -15.33
N GLU A 126 -5.04 3.04 -15.31
CA GLU A 126 -4.73 4.17 -14.44
C GLU A 126 -4.65 5.52 -15.16
N GLY A 127 -5.11 5.61 -16.42
CA GLY A 127 -5.13 6.87 -17.20
C GLY A 127 -5.92 8.02 -16.54
N TRP A 128 -6.69 7.72 -15.49
CA TRP A 128 -7.40 8.70 -14.66
C TRP A 128 -6.47 9.42 -13.68
N SER A 129 -5.30 8.88 -13.37
CA SER A 129 -4.36 9.42 -12.38
C SER A 129 -3.12 9.99 -13.04
N SER A 130 -2.63 11.09 -12.48
CA SER A 130 -1.35 11.66 -12.84
C SER A 130 -0.22 10.95 -12.10
N PRO A 131 0.98 10.80 -12.71
CA PRO A 131 2.13 10.27 -12.01
C PRO A 131 2.61 11.19 -10.88
N GLY A 132 3.02 10.59 -9.76
CA GLY A 132 3.80 11.25 -8.73
C GLY A 132 5.19 11.65 -9.24
N GLN A 133 5.81 12.63 -8.60
CA GLN A 133 7.11 13.14 -9.06
C GLN A 133 8.25 12.79 -8.09
N VAL A 134 7.94 12.56 -6.82
CA VAL A 134 8.93 12.32 -5.76
C VAL A 134 8.53 11.15 -4.88
N ALA A 135 9.52 10.38 -4.47
CA ALA A 135 9.40 9.40 -3.40
C ALA A 135 10.21 9.88 -2.19
N LEU A 136 9.50 10.15 -1.09
CA LEU A 136 10.10 10.53 0.19
C LEU A 136 9.70 9.50 1.24
N PRO A 137 10.62 9.08 2.13
CA PRO A 137 10.25 8.20 3.23
C PRO A 137 9.40 8.94 4.25
N VAL A 138 8.51 8.21 4.91
CA VAL A 138 7.61 8.72 5.95
C VAL A 138 8.11 8.22 7.31
N SER A 139 8.15 9.10 8.31
CA SER A 139 8.48 8.70 9.68
C SER A 139 7.30 7.99 10.33
N VAL A 140 7.46 6.68 10.60
CA VAL A 140 6.40 5.81 11.15
C VAL A 140 6.93 5.06 12.39
N PRO A 141 6.47 5.39 13.61
CA PRO A 141 6.84 4.64 14.80
C PRO A 141 6.41 3.16 14.74
N PRO A 142 7.19 2.23 15.32
CA PRO A 142 8.48 2.41 15.99
C PRO A 142 9.67 2.30 15.02
N VAL A 143 9.47 2.06 13.73
CA VAL A 143 10.51 1.75 12.73
C VAL A 143 11.35 2.98 12.36
N GLY A 144 10.76 4.17 12.36
CA GLY A 144 11.37 5.39 11.84
C GLY A 144 11.04 5.59 10.36
N GLN A 145 12.02 5.80 9.50
CA GLN A 145 11.80 6.09 8.08
C GLN A 145 11.32 4.85 7.32
N VAL A 146 10.14 4.93 6.71
CA VAL A 146 9.51 3.88 5.90
C VAL A 146 9.34 4.40 4.47
N GLY A 147 9.89 3.67 3.50
CA GLY A 147 9.70 3.94 2.09
C GLY A 147 8.38 3.36 1.60
N LEU A 148 7.62 4.14 0.85
CA LEU A 148 6.33 3.73 0.31
C LEU A 148 6.43 3.51 -1.19
N LEU A 149 5.82 2.43 -1.67
CA LEU A 149 5.68 2.05 -3.08
C LEU A 149 4.22 1.71 -3.38
N ILE A 150 3.82 1.85 -4.62
CA ILE A 150 2.52 1.35 -5.09
C ILE A 150 2.74 0.50 -6.33
N CYS A 151 2.52 -0.82 -6.20
CA CYS A 151 2.43 -1.78 -7.29
C CYS A 151 3.57 -1.62 -8.32
N ALA A 152 3.29 -1.06 -9.50
CA ALA A 152 4.21 -0.86 -10.61
C ALA A 152 5.40 0.07 -10.30
N ASP A 153 5.43 0.76 -9.16
CA ASP A 153 6.64 1.48 -8.73
C ASP A 153 7.84 0.55 -8.60
N ALA A 154 7.59 -0.74 -8.33
CA ALA A 154 8.61 -1.76 -8.24
C ALA A 154 9.31 -2.07 -9.57
N TYR A 155 8.74 -1.67 -10.73
CA TYR A 155 9.43 -1.76 -12.02
C TYR A 155 10.64 -0.82 -12.12
N SER A 156 10.66 0.25 -11.34
CA SER A 156 11.72 1.26 -11.34
C SER A 156 12.61 1.11 -10.11
N PRO A 157 13.72 0.35 -10.16
CA PRO A 157 14.58 0.11 -9.00
C PRO A 157 15.11 1.40 -8.36
N GLY A 158 15.27 2.46 -9.16
CA GLY A 158 15.71 3.76 -8.68
C GLY A 158 14.79 4.39 -7.62
N ILE A 159 13.50 4.06 -7.60
CA ILE A 159 12.57 4.56 -6.58
C ILE A 159 12.93 3.98 -5.21
N ALA A 160 13.06 2.66 -5.12
CA ALA A 160 13.43 1.98 -3.88
C ALA A 160 14.85 2.37 -3.41
N GLN A 161 15.81 2.48 -4.33
CA GLN A 161 17.18 2.92 -4.04
C GLN A 161 17.20 4.36 -3.52
N SER A 162 16.44 5.27 -4.12
CA SER A 162 16.29 6.64 -3.65
C SER A 162 15.72 6.71 -2.23
N LEU A 163 14.67 5.93 -1.94
CA LEU A 163 14.11 5.83 -0.59
C LEU A 163 15.15 5.32 0.43
N ARG A 164 15.92 4.30 0.03
CA ARG A 164 17.04 3.79 0.88
C ARG A 164 18.08 4.87 1.14
N ALA A 165 18.51 5.59 0.10
CA ALA A 165 19.52 6.66 0.22
C ALA A 165 19.02 7.80 1.13
N GLN A 166 17.71 8.03 1.21
CA GLN A 166 17.07 8.99 2.10
C GLN A 166 16.81 8.45 3.51
N GLY A 167 17.34 7.28 3.85
CA GLY A 167 17.29 6.73 5.21
C GLY A 167 16.12 5.80 5.49
N ALA A 168 15.36 5.35 4.49
CA ALA A 168 14.34 4.32 4.70
C ALA A 168 14.99 3.05 5.29
N ARG A 169 14.30 2.45 6.26
CA ARG A 169 14.71 1.22 6.97
C ARG A 169 13.83 0.03 6.64
N LEU A 170 12.68 0.28 6.04
CA LEU A 170 11.68 -0.69 5.63
C LEU A 170 10.95 -0.13 4.40
N LEU A 171 10.57 -1.00 3.48
CA LEU A 171 9.70 -0.68 2.34
C LEU A 171 8.31 -1.27 2.56
N VAL A 172 7.29 -0.53 2.14
CA VAL A 172 5.88 -0.97 2.14
C VAL A 172 5.31 -0.74 0.76
N SER A 173 4.68 -1.75 0.17
CA SER A 173 3.99 -1.67 -1.12
C SER A 173 2.53 -2.06 -1.00
N ALA A 174 1.62 -1.18 -1.41
CA ALA A 174 0.24 -1.52 -1.71
C ALA A 174 0.14 -1.98 -3.17
N ALA A 175 -0.55 -3.10 -3.45
CA ALA A 175 -0.59 -3.65 -4.79
C ALA A 175 -1.97 -4.14 -5.20
N ALA A 176 -2.22 -4.05 -6.51
CA ALA A 176 -3.25 -4.74 -7.26
C ALA A 176 -2.58 -5.39 -8.48
N TRP A 177 -1.79 -6.43 -8.22
CA TRP A 177 -0.88 -7.00 -9.20
C TRP A 177 -1.02 -8.52 -9.24
N GLY A 178 -1.84 -8.97 -10.19
CA GLY A 178 -2.08 -10.39 -10.42
C GLY A 178 -1.01 -11.02 -11.32
N PRO A 179 -0.83 -12.34 -11.25
CA PRO A 179 0.05 -13.05 -12.17
C PRO A 179 -0.44 -12.97 -13.62
N GLY A 180 0.47 -12.99 -14.58
CA GLY A 180 0.18 -12.91 -16.00
C GLY A 180 1.30 -12.24 -16.77
N LEU A 181 1.05 -11.87 -18.03
CA LEU A 181 2.05 -11.28 -18.92
C LEU A 181 2.69 -10.00 -18.33
N HIS A 182 1.90 -9.22 -17.57
CA HIS A 182 2.33 -8.01 -16.90
C HIS A 182 2.32 -8.18 -15.37
N GLY A 183 2.32 -9.42 -14.90
CA GLY A 183 2.36 -9.75 -13.48
C GLY A 183 3.75 -9.54 -12.86
N PRO A 184 3.85 -9.65 -11.53
CA PRO A 184 5.13 -9.55 -10.85
C PRO A 184 6.07 -10.68 -11.31
N SER A 185 7.31 -10.33 -11.64
CA SER A 185 8.37 -11.24 -12.11
C SER A 185 9.68 -10.98 -11.35
N GLY A 186 9.60 -10.97 -10.02
CA GLY A 186 10.74 -10.74 -9.13
C GLY A 186 11.05 -9.26 -8.86
N GLU A 187 10.17 -8.31 -9.22
CA GLU A 187 10.38 -6.88 -8.98
C GLU A 187 10.51 -6.55 -7.50
N TRP A 188 9.63 -7.09 -6.68
CA TRP A 188 9.65 -6.88 -5.23
C TRP A 188 10.89 -7.51 -4.58
N GLU A 189 11.26 -8.72 -5.01
CA GLU A 189 12.48 -9.40 -4.58
C GLU A 189 13.72 -8.56 -4.93
N ARG A 190 13.76 -8.01 -6.15
CA ARG A 190 14.83 -7.10 -6.57
C ARG A 190 14.88 -5.85 -5.69
N CYS A 191 13.74 -5.19 -5.46
CA CYS A 191 13.68 -4.02 -4.59
C CYS A 191 14.25 -4.31 -3.20
N SER A 192 13.85 -5.43 -2.58
CA SER A 192 14.36 -5.83 -1.26
C SER A 192 15.86 -6.16 -1.29
N ARG A 193 16.29 -6.97 -2.26
CA ARG A 193 17.68 -7.40 -2.39
C ARG A 193 18.62 -6.22 -2.67
N ASP A 194 18.27 -5.38 -3.67
CA ASP A 194 19.15 -4.31 -4.15
C ASP A 194 19.26 -3.15 -3.16
N THR A 195 18.26 -2.98 -2.28
CA THR A 195 18.29 -2.00 -1.19
C THR A 195 18.81 -2.58 0.12
N GLY A 196 18.81 -3.90 0.30
CA GLY A 196 19.05 -4.56 1.58
C GLY A 196 17.95 -4.30 2.62
N LEU A 197 16.78 -3.78 2.19
CA LEU A 197 15.67 -3.47 3.10
C LEU A 197 14.61 -4.57 3.08
N PRO A 198 13.98 -4.86 4.23
CA PRO A 198 12.74 -5.62 4.23
C PRO A 198 11.67 -4.90 3.39
N LEU A 199 10.83 -5.66 2.69
CA LEU A 199 9.71 -5.15 1.93
C LEU A 199 8.43 -5.91 2.30
N LEU A 200 7.41 -5.17 2.71
CA LEU A 200 6.07 -5.68 2.98
C LEU A 200 5.17 -5.36 1.79
N VAL A 201 4.59 -6.36 1.17
CA VAL A 201 3.66 -6.21 0.04
C VAL A 201 2.27 -6.63 0.47
N CYS A 202 1.33 -5.70 0.45
CA CYS A 202 -0.09 -5.99 0.63
C CYS A 202 -0.79 -5.94 -0.74
N ASN A 203 -1.10 -7.12 -1.28
CA ASN A 203 -1.77 -7.27 -2.56
C ASN A 203 -3.25 -7.60 -2.36
N ARG A 204 -4.08 -7.30 -3.36
CA ARG A 204 -5.49 -7.72 -3.38
C ARG A 204 -5.67 -9.15 -3.88
N THR A 205 -6.88 -9.68 -3.72
CA THR A 205 -7.33 -10.92 -4.35
C THR A 205 -8.66 -10.73 -5.09
N GLY A 206 -9.22 -11.79 -5.65
CA GLY A 206 -10.52 -11.83 -6.30
C GLY A 206 -10.51 -11.35 -7.74
N LEU A 207 -11.70 -11.02 -8.25
CA LEU A 207 -11.91 -10.57 -9.63
C LEU A 207 -12.17 -9.06 -9.66
N ASP A 208 -11.71 -8.41 -10.73
CA ASP A 208 -11.96 -7.00 -10.99
C ASP A 208 -12.25 -6.82 -12.48
N ARG A 209 -13.52 -6.91 -12.87
CA ARG A 209 -13.99 -6.91 -14.26
C ARG A 209 -13.24 -7.95 -15.13
N THR A 210 -12.28 -7.47 -15.93
CA THR A 210 -11.47 -8.30 -16.83
C THR A 210 -10.18 -8.80 -16.20
N LEU A 211 -9.84 -8.31 -15.00
CA LEU A 211 -8.60 -8.64 -14.31
C LEU A 211 -8.85 -9.67 -13.21
N SER A 212 -8.04 -10.72 -13.18
CA SER A 212 -8.08 -11.73 -12.13
C SER A 212 -6.88 -11.59 -11.20
N PHE A 213 -7.18 -11.35 -9.93
CA PHE A 213 -6.21 -11.33 -8.83
C PHE A 213 -6.34 -12.55 -7.92
N SER A 214 -7.08 -13.59 -8.34
CA SER A 214 -7.35 -14.77 -7.51
C SER A 214 -6.10 -15.56 -7.13
N LYS A 215 -5.03 -15.41 -7.92
CA LYS A 215 -3.71 -16.00 -7.65
C LYS A 215 -2.66 -14.94 -7.26
N ALA A 216 -3.08 -13.71 -6.98
CA ALA A 216 -2.17 -12.68 -6.49
C ALA A 216 -1.77 -13.00 -5.04
N GLU A 217 -0.56 -12.66 -4.67
CA GLU A 217 0.00 -12.96 -3.35
C GLU A 217 0.39 -11.67 -2.63
N SER A 218 0.12 -11.60 -1.33
CA SER A 218 0.77 -10.68 -0.40
C SER A 218 2.04 -11.35 0.12
N ALA A 219 3.13 -10.60 0.29
CA ALA A 219 4.42 -11.19 0.59
C ALA A 219 5.25 -10.32 1.54
N ILE A 220 6.19 -10.96 2.23
CA ILE A 220 7.23 -10.29 3.03
C ILE A 220 8.58 -10.75 2.51
N PHE A 221 9.38 -9.81 2.05
CA PHE A 221 10.74 -10.06 1.61
C PHE A 221 11.70 -9.55 2.68
N VAL A 222 12.62 -10.40 3.11
CA VAL A 222 13.66 -10.05 4.09
C VAL A 222 15.00 -10.35 3.45
N ALA A 223 15.77 -9.32 3.16
CA ALA A 223 17.15 -9.48 2.73
C ALA A 223 17.99 -9.90 3.95
N LEU A 224 18.22 -11.20 4.12
CA LEU A 224 19.17 -11.72 5.12
C LEU A 224 20.57 -11.60 4.54
N CYS A 225 21.28 -10.53 4.87
CA CYS A 225 22.75 -10.51 4.83
C CYS A 225 23.28 -11.24 6.07
N VAL A 226 23.37 -12.54 6.02
CA VAL A 226 24.20 -13.31 6.95
C VAL A 226 25.55 -13.51 6.26
N LEU A 227 26.63 -13.20 6.94
CA LEU A 227 28.01 -13.48 6.52
C LEU A 227 28.08 -14.86 5.83
N GLY A 228 28.05 -14.91 4.51
CA GLY A 228 28.34 -16.07 3.70
C GLY A 228 27.20 -17.01 3.29
N CYS A 229 25.93 -16.78 3.66
CA CYS A 229 24.80 -17.58 3.16
C CYS A 229 23.56 -16.73 2.94
N SER A 230 23.11 -16.62 1.69
CA SER A 230 21.80 -16.08 1.36
C SER A 230 20.73 -17.16 1.52
N VAL A 231 19.89 -17.05 2.53
CA VAL A 231 18.67 -17.86 2.66
C VAL A 231 17.48 -16.93 2.49
N GLY A 232 16.84 -16.97 1.32
CA GLY A 232 15.56 -16.34 1.13
C GLY A 232 14.46 -17.21 1.72
N THR A 233 13.75 -16.72 2.75
CA THR A 233 12.52 -17.36 3.22
C THR A 233 11.34 -16.55 2.73
N THR A 234 10.54 -17.13 1.85
CA THR A 234 9.22 -16.62 1.48
C THR A 234 8.21 -17.22 2.46
N GLY A 235 7.66 -16.41 3.37
CA GLY A 235 6.50 -16.80 4.15
C GLY A 235 5.23 -16.58 3.33
N ARG A 236 4.52 -17.64 2.99
CA ARG A 236 3.17 -17.59 2.41
C ARG A 236 2.16 -17.69 3.53
N TRP A 237 1.15 -16.81 3.52
CA TRP A 237 -0.02 -16.84 4.42
C TRP A 237 -1.30 -16.98 3.63
#